data_68f856d907e9198054642cf2c9f68a3a
#
_entry.id   68f856d907e9198054642cf2c9f68a3a
#
_cell.length_a   1.000
_cell.length_b   1.000
_cell.length_c   1.000
_cell.angle_alpha   90.00
_cell.angle_beta   90.00
_cell.angle_gamma   90.00
#
_symmetry.space_group_name_H-M   'P 1'
#
loop_
_entity.id
_entity.type
_entity.pdbx_description
1 polymer ?
#
loop_
_entity_poly.entity_id
_entity_poly.type
_entity_poly.pdbx_seq_one_letter_code
_entity_poly.pdbx_strand_id
1 'polypeptide(L)'
;SASFFAWLTASPFILGDMGYSPNDIGLSYAFPTLAFLIGGYSCRSALQRIKGRTLLPWLLLAYCASMVGLYVVATQTEPTLITLLIPFCLMALVNGASYPIVVANALLPFSKNSGKAAALQNTLQLGLCFLGSLLVSAYISKPLEITVEVMLASAPVALLGYMIQRRKVVAEGLVTR
;
A
#
# COMPACT_ATOMS: atom_id res chain seq x y z
N SER A 1 -2.06 0.18 2.72
CA SER A 1 -1.93 1.03 3.94
C SER A 1 -1.06 0.37 5.01
N ALA A 2 -1.28 -0.90 5.35
CA ALA A 2 -0.47 -1.61 6.37
C ALA A 2 1.03 -1.57 6.05
N SER A 3 1.41 -1.77 4.79
CA SER A 3 2.81 -1.67 4.33
C SER A 3 3.41 -0.29 4.56
N PHE A 4 2.64 0.77 4.30
CA PHE A 4 3.09 2.14 4.53
C PHE A 4 3.36 2.40 6.01
N PHE A 5 2.46 1.96 6.89
CA PHE A 5 2.63 2.11 8.34
C PHE A 5 3.74 1.23 8.90
N ALA A 6 3.92 0.01 8.37
CA ALA A 6 5.06 -0.84 8.74
C ALA A 6 6.40 -0.14 8.44
N TRP A 7 6.54 0.44 7.25
CA TRP A 7 7.70 1.25 6.91
C TRP A 7 7.86 2.47 7.80
N LEU A 8 6.78 3.22 8.03
CA LEU A 8 6.81 4.43 8.85
C LEU A 8 7.28 4.13 10.29
N THR A 9 6.89 2.97 10.84
CA THR A 9 7.30 2.52 12.17
C THR A 9 8.77 2.10 12.21
N ALA A 10 9.26 1.41 11.19
CA ALA A 10 10.60 0.82 11.18
C ALA A 10 11.68 1.76 10.63
N SER A 11 11.32 2.65 9.70
CA SER A 11 12.30 3.46 8.98
C SER A 11 13.19 4.34 9.87
N PRO A 12 12.74 4.92 11.01
CA PRO A 12 13.64 5.64 11.89
C PRO A 12 14.78 4.76 12.42
N PHE A 13 14.50 3.50 12.74
CA PHE A 13 15.48 2.54 13.19
C PHE A 13 16.40 2.08 12.05
N ILE A 14 15.82 1.69 10.92
CA ILE A 14 16.54 1.24 9.72
C ILE A 14 17.49 2.32 9.23
N LEU A 15 17.01 3.52 9.04
CA LEU A 15 17.81 4.63 8.51
C LEU A 15 18.78 5.18 9.56
N GLY A 16 18.41 5.14 10.86
CA GLY A 16 19.29 5.48 11.94
C GLY A 16 20.49 4.55 12.03
N ASP A 17 20.27 3.23 11.92
CA ASP A 17 21.34 2.22 11.89
C ASP A 17 22.24 2.36 10.65
N MET A 18 21.70 2.88 9.54
CA MET A 18 22.48 3.22 8.34
C MET A 18 23.26 4.53 8.45
N GLY A 19 23.15 5.26 9.58
CA GLY A 19 23.91 6.48 9.85
C GLY A 19 23.26 7.76 9.33
N TYR A 20 21.99 7.74 8.90
CA TYR A 20 21.28 8.94 8.47
C TYR A 20 20.82 9.77 9.68
N SER A 21 20.87 11.09 9.55
CA SER A 21 20.42 12.00 10.60
C SER A 21 18.88 12.02 10.71
N PRO A 22 18.30 12.38 11.87
CA PRO A 22 16.85 12.54 12.03
C PRO A 22 16.23 13.50 11.03
N ASN A 23 16.99 14.51 10.60
CA ASN A 23 16.55 15.48 9.59
C ASN A 23 16.43 14.82 8.20
N ASP A 24 17.41 14.00 7.81
CA ASP A 24 17.38 13.28 6.54
C ASP A 24 16.24 12.26 6.52
N ILE A 25 16.00 11.58 7.63
CA ILE A 25 14.88 10.65 7.80
C ILE A 25 13.55 11.39 7.65
N GLY A 26 13.37 12.52 8.32
CA GLY A 26 12.18 13.35 8.20
C GLY A 26 11.95 13.83 6.77
N LEU A 27 13.00 14.31 6.10
CA LEU A 27 12.92 14.78 4.72
C LEU A 27 12.58 13.63 3.74
N SER A 28 13.05 12.42 4.01
CA SER A 28 12.77 11.25 3.18
C SER A 28 11.28 10.93 3.06
N TYR A 29 10.45 11.29 4.06
CA TYR A 29 9.00 11.08 4.01
C TYR A 29 8.27 12.02 3.05
N ALA A 30 8.89 13.12 2.64
CA ALA A 30 8.30 14.03 1.67
C ALA A 30 8.11 13.36 0.31
N PHE A 31 9.07 12.53 -0.13
CA PHE A 31 9.04 11.89 -1.44
C PHE A 31 7.87 10.90 -1.60
N PRO A 32 7.65 9.92 -0.72
CA PRO A 32 6.50 9.02 -0.84
C PRO A 32 5.17 9.73 -0.62
N THR A 33 5.14 10.80 0.18
CA THR A 33 3.93 11.62 0.34
C THR A 33 3.57 12.33 -0.96
N LEU A 34 4.53 12.94 -1.63
CA LEU A 34 4.33 13.55 -2.95
C LEU A 34 3.94 12.49 -3.98
N ALA A 35 4.60 11.33 -4.00
CA ALA A 35 4.25 10.23 -4.88
C ALA A 35 2.81 9.76 -4.69
N PHE A 36 2.35 9.65 -3.43
CA PHE A 36 0.96 9.31 -3.11
C PHE A 36 -0.04 10.34 -3.65
N LEU A 37 0.24 11.63 -3.47
CA LEU A 37 -0.60 12.71 -4.01
C LEU A 37 -0.65 12.68 -5.53
N ILE A 38 0.50 12.54 -6.18
CA ILE A 38 0.60 12.42 -7.64
C ILE A 38 -0.20 11.21 -8.13
N GLY A 39 -0.10 10.07 -7.44
CA GLY A 39 -0.86 8.87 -7.74
C GLY A 39 -2.37 9.10 -7.67
N GLY A 40 -2.86 9.74 -6.61
CA GLY A 40 -4.27 10.09 -6.45
C GLY A 40 -4.79 11.04 -7.53
N TYR A 41 -4.00 12.05 -7.87
CA TYR A 41 -4.35 13.02 -8.91
C TYR A 41 -4.35 12.38 -10.31
N SER A 42 -3.34 11.55 -10.59
CA SER A 42 -3.23 10.79 -11.83
C SER A 42 -4.39 9.81 -12.00
N CYS A 43 -4.81 9.15 -10.91
CA CYS A 43 -5.97 8.27 -10.92
C CYS A 43 -7.24 9.02 -11.29
N ARG A 44 -7.47 10.21 -10.72
CA ARG A 44 -8.63 11.05 -11.06
C ARG A 44 -8.68 11.35 -12.56
N SER A 45 -7.56 11.73 -13.14
CA SER A 45 -7.45 12.00 -14.58
C SER A 45 -7.63 10.74 -15.43
N ALA A 46 -7.06 9.60 -15.00
CA ALA A 46 -7.20 8.33 -15.69
C ALA A 46 -8.64 7.80 -15.68
N LEU A 47 -9.37 7.98 -14.57
CA LEU A 47 -10.78 7.56 -14.45
C LEU A 47 -11.73 8.32 -15.36
N GLN A 48 -11.34 9.48 -15.87
CA GLN A 48 -12.12 10.20 -16.90
C GLN A 48 -12.07 9.48 -18.26
N ARG A 49 -11.05 8.67 -18.52
CA ARG A 49 -10.81 7.98 -19.78
C ARG A 49 -10.94 6.47 -19.70
N ILE A 50 -10.63 5.89 -18.55
CA ILE A 50 -10.53 4.43 -18.34
C ILE A 50 -11.40 4.04 -17.14
N LYS A 51 -12.16 2.94 -17.29
CA LYS A 51 -12.96 2.40 -16.18
C LYS A 51 -12.05 1.89 -15.06
N GLY A 52 -12.40 2.18 -13.80
CA GLY A 52 -11.62 1.74 -12.63
C GLY A 52 -11.41 0.22 -12.58
N ARG A 53 -12.35 -0.59 -13.08
CA ARG A 53 -12.21 -2.04 -13.23
C ARG A 53 -11.04 -2.47 -14.12
N THR A 54 -10.72 -1.69 -15.13
CA THR A 54 -9.60 -1.99 -16.05
C THR A 54 -8.28 -1.47 -15.48
N LEU A 55 -8.33 -0.38 -14.73
CA LEU A 55 -7.14 0.24 -14.15
C LEU A 55 -6.62 -0.53 -12.93
N LEU A 56 -7.52 -1.04 -12.07
CA LEU A 56 -7.17 -1.68 -10.81
C LEU A 56 -6.19 -2.87 -10.93
N PRO A 57 -6.36 -3.84 -11.88
CA PRO A 57 -5.40 -4.94 -12.01
C PRO A 57 -3.99 -4.47 -12.38
N TRP A 58 -3.86 -3.44 -13.20
CA TRP A 58 -2.56 -2.86 -13.54
C TRP A 58 -1.90 -2.19 -12.34
N LEU A 59 -2.69 -1.49 -11.53
CA LEU A 59 -2.20 -0.90 -10.28
C LEU A 59 -1.76 -1.99 -9.29
N LEU A 60 -2.48 -3.10 -9.19
CA LEU A 60 -2.09 -4.23 -8.34
C LEU A 60 -0.82 -4.90 -8.82
N LEU A 61 -0.63 -5.07 -10.13
CA LEU A 61 0.62 -5.58 -10.69
C LEU A 61 1.79 -4.66 -10.37
N ALA A 62 1.61 -3.35 -10.54
CA ALA A 62 2.62 -2.36 -10.18
C ALA A 62 2.92 -2.36 -8.67
N TYR A 63 1.91 -2.57 -7.83
CA TYR A 63 2.08 -2.74 -6.39
C TYR A 63 2.92 -3.98 -6.05
N CYS A 64 2.59 -5.13 -6.62
CA CYS A 64 3.37 -6.35 -6.42
C CYS A 64 4.82 -6.19 -6.91
N ALA A 65 5.01 -5.56 -8.07
CA ALA A 65 6.34 -5.30 -8.61
C ALA A 65 7.15 -4.38 -7.69
N SER A 66 6.53 -3.36 -7.10
CA SER A 66 7.20 -2.48 -6.15
C SER A 66 7.59 -3.20 -4.85
N MET A 67 6.75 -4.12 -4.37
CA MET A 67 7.05 -4.93 -3.18
C MET A 67 8.22 -5.90 -3.43
N VAL A 68 8.22 -6.57 -4.59
CA VAL A 68 9.33 -7.43 -4.99
C VAL A 68 10.61 -6.61 -5.18
N GLY A 69 10.51 -5.45 -5.81
CA GLY A 69 11.65 -4.52 -5.96
C GLY A 69 12.24 -4.09 -4.63
N LEU A 70 11.38 -3.76 -3.66
CA LEU A 70 11.83 -3.39 -2.32
C LEU A 70 12.52 -4.57 -1.61
N TYR A 71 11.97 -5.78 -1.74
CA TYR A 71 12.58 -6.99 -1.18
C TYR A 71 13.96 -7.26 -1.79
N VAL A 72 14.09 -7.19 -3.11
CA VAL A 72 15.37 -7.39 -3.80
C VAL A 72 16.41 -6.37 -3.34
N VAL A 73 16.03 -5.09 -3.25
CA VAL A 73 16.94 -4.03 -2.78
C VAL A 73 17.36 -4.25 -1.33
N ALA A 74 16.42 -4.63 -0.45
CA ALA A 74 16.69 -4.85 0.96
C ALA A 74 17.60 -6.06 1.22
N THR A 75 17.57 -7.06 0.34
CA THR A 75 18.42 -8.27 0.43
C THR A 75 19.78 -8.10 -0.25
N GLN A 76 20.01 -7.00 -0.96
CA GLN A 76 21.32 -6.68 -1.52
C GLN A 76 22.30 -6.25 -0.42
N THR A 77 23.59 -6.38 -0.71
CA THR A 77 24.68 -6.27 0.29
C THR A 77 24.82 -4.88 0.90
N GLU A 78 24.38 -3.82 0.21
CA GLU A 78 24.49 -2.43 0.66
C GLU A 78 23.26 -1.60 0.23
N PRO A 79 22.11 -1.73 0.91
CA PRO A 79 20.96 -0.88 0.61
C PRO A 79 21.25 0.57 1.03
N THR A 80 21.00 1.52 0.13
CA THR A 80 21.09 2.95 0.40
C THR A 80 19.70 3.56 0.55
N LEU A 81 19.61 4.75 1.15
CA LEU A 81 18.35 5.48 1.28
C LEU A 81 17.63 5.62 -0.09
N ILE A 82 18.38 5.99 -1.12
CA ILE A 82 17.82 6.21 -2.47
C ILE A 82 17.29 4.90 -3.07
N THR A 83 18.05 3.80 -2.95
CA THR A 83 17.64 2.50 -3.50
C THR A 83 16.40 1.93 -2.81
N LEU A 84 16.21 2.22 -1.52
CA LEU A 84 15.01 1.86 -0.76
C LEU A 84 13.83 2.80 -1.09
N LEU A 85 14.08 4.10 -1.29
CA LEU A 85 13.04 5.07 -1.58
C LEU A 85 12.39 4.86 -2.95
N ILE A 86 13.13 4.45 -3.96
CA ILE A 86 12.59 4.28 -5.32
C ILE A 86 11.40 3.30 -5.34
N PRO A 87 11.53 2.04 -4.92
CA PRO A 87 10.41 1.10 -4.90
C PRO A 87 9.32 1.52 -3.89
N PHE A 88 9.70 2.18 -2.80
CA PHE A 88 8.75 2.68 -1.82
C PHE A 88 7.90 3.84 -2.35
N CYS A 89 8.49 4.79 -3.10
CA CYS A 89 7.76 5.85 -3.79
C CYS A 89 6.83 5.29 -4.86
N LEU A 90 7.27 4.27 -5.60
CA LEU A 90 6.41 3.57 -6.57
C LEU A 90 5.21 2.94 -5.87
N MET A 91 5.43 2.26 -4.76
CA MET A 91 4.36 1.70 -3.93
C MET A 91 3.39 2.80 -3.44
N ALA A 92 3.92 3.92 -2.96
CA ALA A 92 3.11 5.03 -2.47
C ALA A 92 2.26 5.66 -3.60
N LEU A 93 2.83 5.83 -4.79
CA LEU A 93 2.14 6.32 -5.98
C LEU A 93 0.98 5.39 -6.36
N VAL A 94 1.25 4.09 -6.44
CA VAL A 94 0.24 3.08 -6.78
C VAL A 94 -0.84 3.00 -5.70
N ASN A 95 -0.48 3.12 -4.42
CA ASN A 95 -1.42 3.15 -3.31
C ASN A 95 -2.32 4.38 -3.40
N GLY A 96 -1.76 5.56 -3.68
CA GLY A 96 -2.53 6.78 -3.90
C GLY A 96 -3.50 6.66 -5.08
N ALA A 97 -3.10 6.01 -6.16
CA ALA A 97 -3.94 5.78 -7.33
C ALA A 97 -5.04 4.74 -7.10
N SER A 98 -4.76 3.68 -6.35
CA SER A 98 -5.72 2.59 -6.10
C SER A 98 -6.72 2.91 -4.99
N TYR A 99 -6.34 3.72 -4.00
CA TYR A 99 -7.13 4.01 -2.81
C TYR A 99 -8.55 4.50 -3.12
N PRO A 100 -8.77 5.54 -3.95
CA PRO A 100 -10.12 6.02 -4.26
C PRO A 100 -10.98 4.97 -4.97
N ILE A 101 -10.38 4.13 -5.82
CA ILE A 101 -11.10 3.07 -6.53
C ILE A 101 -11.56 1.99 -5.54
N VAL A 102 -10.67 1.55 -4.66
CA VAL A 102 -10.94 0.48 -3.69
C VAL A 102 -11.99 0.94 -2.68
N VAL A 103 -11.87 2.16 -2.16
CA VAL A 103 -12.82 2.73 -1.20
C VAL A 103 -14.20 2.90 -1.83
N ALA A 104 -14.27 3.47 -3.04
CA ALA A 104 -15.53 3.62 -3.75
C ALA A 104 -16.20 2.26 -3.98
N ASN A 105 -15.47 1.27 -4.44
CA ASN A 105 -16.01 -0.08 -4.66
C ASN A 105 -16.46 -0.77 -3.37
N ALA A 106 -15.78 -0.55 -2.25
CA ALA A 106 -16.15 -1.10 -0.96
C ALA A 106 -17.44 -0.48 -0.39
N LEU A 107 -17.68 0.81 -0.66
CA LEU A 107 -18.84 1.53 -0.14
C LEU A 107 -20.08 1.44 -1.03
N LEU A 108 -19.92 1.11 -2.31
CA LEU A 108 -21.02 1.01 -3.29
C LEU A 108 -22.22 0.17 -2.79
N PRO A 109 -22.04 -1.05 -2.21
CA PRO A 109 -23.15 -1.86 -1.73
C PRO A 109 -23.90 -1.25 -0.53
N PHE A 110 -23.28 -0.28 0.15
CA PHE A 110 -23.78 0.31 1.39
C PHE A 110 -24.25 1.76 1.23
N SER A 111 -24.76 2.14 0.07
CA SER A 111 -25.15 3.51 -0.25
C SER A 111 -26.11 4.14 0.76
N LYS A 112 -27.02 3.35 1.34
CA LYS A 112 -27.97 3.80 2.38
C LYS A 112 -27.33 3.98 3.78
N ASN A 113 -26.20 3.34 4.05
CA ASN A 113 -25.47 3.34 5.33
C ASN A 113 -23.98 3.65 5.13
N SER A 114 -23.65 4.49 4.17
CA SER A 114 -22.26 4.76 3.76
C SER A 114 -21.37 5.24 4.90
N GLY A 115 -21.89 6.05 5.83
CA GLY A 115 -21.15 6.50 7.00
C GLY A 115 -20.74 5.36 7.95
N LYS A 116 -21.65 4.43 8.22
CA LYS A 116 -21.35 3.25 9.07
C LYS A 116 -20.36 2.31 8.38
N ALA A 117 -20.53 2.10 7.09
CA ALA A 117 -19.63 1.28 6.29
C ALA A 117 -18.22 1.89 6.20
N ALA A 118 -18.12 3.21 6.02
CA ALA A 118 -16.84 3.92 6.01
C ALA A 118 -16.14 3.86 7.38
N ALA A 119 -16.90 4.01 8.47
CA ALA A 119 -16.35 3.88 9.83
C ALA A 119 -15.78 2.46 10.06
N LEU A 120 -16.52 1.42 9.69
CA LEU A 120 -16.06 0.04 9.81
C LEU A 120 -14.82 -0.22 8.95
N GLN A 121 -14.81 0.25 7.69
CA GLN A 121 -13.66 0.14 6.80
C GLN A 121 -12.42 0.80 7.40
N ASN A 122 -12.54 2.03 7.91
CA ASN A 122 -11.43 2.75 8.52
C ASN A 122 -10.93 2.05 9.79
N THR A 123 -11.83 1.53 10.63
CA THR A 123 -11.47 0.77 11.83
C THR A 123 -10.68 -0.48 11.48
N LEU A 124 -11.14 -1.25 10.50
CA LEU A 124 -10.42 -2.45 10.03
C LEU A 124 -9.06 -2.08 9.42
N GLN A 125 -9.01 -1.00 8.62
CA GLN A 125 -7.76 -0.52 8.03
C GLN A 125 -6.75 -0.13 9.10
N LEU A 126 -7.15 0.68 10.07
CA LEU A 126 -6.26 1.11 11.18
C LEU A 126 -5.86 -0.06 12.06
N GLY A 127 -6.77 -1.02 12.31
CA GLY A 127 -6.45 -2.25 13.02
C GLY A 127 -5.37 -3.07 12.32
N LEU A 128 -5.46 -3.25 11.00
CA LEU A 128 -4.43 -3.92 10.21
C LEU A 128 -3.09 -3.16 10.20
N CYS A 129 -3.14 -1.82 10.14
CA CYS A 129 -1.94 -0.99 10.24
C CYS A 129 -1.28 -1.15 11.61
N PHE A 130 -2.07 -1.16 12.69
CA PHE A 130 -1.58 -1.39 14.04
C PHE A 130 -0.92 -2.76 14.18
N LEU A 131 -1.56 -3.83 13.69
CA LEU A 131 -0.98 -5.18 13.72
C LEU A 131 0.33 -5.25 12.93
N GLY A 132 0.39 -4.63 11.75
CA GLY A 132 1.61 -4.54 10.95
C GLY A 132 2.76 -3.84 11.69
N SER A 133 2.46 -2.71 12.33
CA SER A 133 3.42 -1.95 13.13
C SER A 133 3.86 -2.73 14.38
N LEU A 134 2.94 -3.44 15.03
CA LEU A 134 3.23 -4.27 16.20
C LEU A 134 4.17 -5.42 15.85
N LEU A 135 3.94 -6.11 14.73
CA LEU A 135 4.82 -7.18 14.25
C LEU A 135 6.23 -6.66 14.00
N VAL A 136 6.36 -5.54 13.31
CA VAL A 136 7.67 -4.91 13.05
C VAL A 136 8.36 -4.52 14.36
N SER A 137 7.62 -3.93 15.30
CA SER A 137 8.16 -3.51 16.61
C SER A 137 8.60 -4.68 17.46
N ALA A 138 7.92 -5.83 17.40
CA ALA A 138 8.27 -7.02 18.15
C ALA A 138 9.60 -7.68 17.70
N TYR A 139 10.03 -7.44 16.47
CA TYR A 139 11.23 -8.01 15.87
C TYR A 139 12.28 -6.95 15.52
N ILE A 140 12.51 -6.03 16.42
CA ILE A 140 13.38 -4.85 16.22
C ILE A 140 14.87 -5.22 16.01
N SER A 141 15.28 -6.45 16.29
CA SER A 141 16.64 -6.94 16.07
C SER A 141 17.07 -6.99 14.60
N LYS A 142 16.11 -7.08 13.67
CA LYS A 142 16.32 -7.08 12.22
C LYS A 142 15.25 -6.23 11.52
N PRO A 143 15.23 -4.93 11.75
CA PRO A 143 14.09 -4.09 11.38
C PRO A 143 13.86 -4.05 9.86
N LEU A 144 14.92 -4.04 9.04
CA LEU A 144 14.80 -3.99 7.58
C LEU A 144 14.20 -5.28 7.01
N GLU A 145 14.74 -6.45 7.40
CA GLU A 145 14.29 -7.75 6.89
C GLU A 145 12.81 -7.97 7.22
N ILE A 146 12.45 -7.84 8.50
CA ILE A 146 11.07 -8.05 8.96
C ILE A 146 10.09 -7.06 8.32
N THR A 147 10.48 -5.79 8.20
CA THR A 147 9.61 -4.78 7.57
C THR A 147 9.31 -5.15 6.13
N VAL A 148 10.32 -5.54 5.38
CA VAL A 148 10.19 -5.90 3.97
C VAL A 148 9.38 -7.19 3.81
N GLU A 149 9.55 -8.18 4.70
CA GLU A 149 8.75 -9.41 4.71
C GLU A 149 7.27 -9.12 5.00
N VAL A 150 6.97 -8.30 6.01
CA VAL A 150 5.59 -7.86 6.33
C VAL A 150 4.97 -7.10 5.16
N MET A 151 5.76 -6.23 4.52
CA MET A 151 5.31 -5.51 3.34
C MET A 151 5.06 -6.45 2.15
N LEU A 152 5.94 -7.39 1.91
CA LEU A 152 5.79 -8.39 0.84
C LEU A 152 4.56 -9.30 1.09
N ALA A 153 4.32 -9.70 2.33
CA ALA A 153 3.15 -10.50 2.72
C ALA A 153 1.81 -9.77 2.45
N SER A 154 1.83 -8.44 2.38
CA SER A 154 0.64 -7.67 2.03
C SER A 154 0.20 -7.82 0.56
N ALA A 155 1.13 -8.15 -0.35
CA ALA A 155 0.85 -8.31 -1.77
C ALA A 155 -0.10 -9.50 -2.07
N PRO A 156 0.13 -10.73 -1.59
CA PRO A 156 -0.83 -11.81 -1.77
C PRO A 156 -2.19 -11.54 -1.11
N VAL A 157 -2.22 -10.84 0.03
CA VAL A 157 -3.49 -10.45 0.67
C VAL A 157 -4.28 -9.49 -0.22
N ALA A 158 -3.63 -8.50 -0.81
CA ALA A 158 -4.25 -7.57 -1.75
C ALA A 158 -4.77 -8.28 -3.01
N LEU A 159 -4.00 -9.23 -3.56
CA LEU A 159 -4.40 -10.04 -4.71
C LEU A 159 -5.60 -10.93 -4.39
N LEU A 160 -5.60 -11.60 -3.23
CA LEU A 160 -6.73 -12.42 -2.78
C LEU A 160 -7.99 -11.57 -2.62
N GLY A 161 -7.90 -10.41 -2.00
CA GLY A 161 -9.02 -9.47 -1.87
C GLY A 161 -9.59 -9.07 -3.23
N TYR A 162 -8.72 -8.76 -4.19
CA TYR A 162 -9.14 -8.46 -5.55
C TYR A 162 -9.81 -9.63 -6.25
N MET A 163 -9.27 -10.85 -6.13
CA MET A 163 -9.84 -12.06 -6.73
C MET A 163 -11.25 -12.36 -6.17
N ILE A 164 -11.44 -12.22 -4.86
CA ILE A 164 -12.74 -12.40 -4.20
C ILE A 164 -13.75 -11.37 -4.72
N GLN A 165 -13.35 -10.11 -4.80
CA GLN A 165 -14.19 -9.04 -5.32
C GLN A 165 -14.59 -9.30 -6.78
N ARG A 166 -13.65 -9.71 -7.62
CA ARG A 166 -13.90 -10.02 -9.03
C ARG A 166 -14.90 -11.16 -9.20
N ARG A 167 -14.78 -12.23 -8.38
CA ARG A 167 -15.72 -13.37 -8.41
C ARG A 167 -17.14 -12.95 -8.06
N LYS A 168 -17.33 -12.13 -7.03
CA LYS A 168 -18.68 -11.63 -6.65
C LYS A 168 -19.34 -10.84 -7.78
N VAL A 169 -18.60 -9.93 -8.39
CA VAL A 169 -19.11 -9.10 -9.49
C VAL A 169 -19.51 -9.93 -10.72
N VAL A 170 -18.73 -11.00 -11.03
CA VAL A 170 -19.06 -11.92 -12.14
C VAL A 170 -20.30 -12.73 -11.79
N ALA A 171 -20.44 -13.21 -10.57
CA ALA A 171 -21.60 -13.96 -10.10
C ALA A 171 -22.89 -13.11 -10.13
N GLU A 172 -22.83 -11.86 -9.67
CA GLU A 172 -23.98 -10.92 -9.72
C GLU A 172 -24.35 -10.57 -11.16
N GLY A 173 -23.38 -10.41 -12.07
CA GLY A 173 -23.62 -10.16 -13.48
C GLY A 173 -24.21 -11.36 -14.26
N LEU A 174 -24.12 -12.57 -13.72
CA LEU A 174 -24.74 -13.78 -14.27
C LEU A 174 -26.20 -13.96 -13.77
N VAL A 175 -26.53 -13.41 -12.61
CA VAL A 175 -27.88 -13.48 -12.04
C VAL A 175 -28.82 -12.42 -12.62
N THR A 176 -28.27 -11.34 -13.23
CA THR A 176 -29.04 -10.25 -13.84
C THR A 176 -29.21 -10.39 -15.36
N ARG A 177 -28.87 -11.53 -15.95
CA ARG A 177 -29.20 -11.93 -17.33
C ARG A 177 -30.21 -13.07 -17.32
#